data_833906a0eadceda05164e9aa5a0ffdc8
#
_entry.id   833906a0eadceda05164e9aa5a0ffdc8
#
_cell.length_a   1.000
_cell.length_b   1.000
_cell.length_c   1.000
_cell.angle_alpha   90.00
_cell.angle_beta   90.00
_cell.angle_gamma   90.00
#
_symmetry.space_group_name_H-M   'P 1'
#
loop_
_entity.id
_entity.type
_entity.pdbx_description
1 polymer ?
#
loop_
_entity_poly.entity_id
_entity_poly.type
_entity_poly.pdbx_seq_one_letter_code
_entity_poly.pdbx_strand_id
1 'polypeptide(L)'
;SIDRNVPREIKPISEALNNLFGHNDVVLERARSEVGNLSHSLKTPISIIKNEAGKLSGDSAELLSAQIDNIERHVMSYLDSARNTVLATDKGMQTPIAARIKPWSQLIRTSYPDKEITFTEEVSDDLIFNGSQMHLDDILQNLIENACKWCKSRLHVTASLRPHPVTGDGQLSITVEDDGPGIPSEMRKYVVERGNRGDEKTPGSGLGLDIVRRIAADYGGEMELSSSNLGGLSARISLPGTRI
;
A
#
# COMPACT_ATOMS: atom_id res chain seq x y z
N SER A 1 -17.87 19.15 4.94
CA SER A 1 -18.58 20.31 5.54
C SER A 1 -20.01 20.35 5.05
N ILE A 2 -20.96 20.52 5.94
CA ILE A 2 -22.38 20.67 5.60
C ILE A 2 -22.55 22.06 4.96
N ASP A 3 -23.33 22.09 3.89
CA ASP A 3 -23.48 23.22 2.96
C ASP A 3 -23.76 24.57 3.67
N ARG A 4 -23.21 25.68 3.17
CA ARG A 4 -23.34 27.03 3.76
C ARG A 4 -24.73 27.66 3.61
N ASN A 5 -25.66 26.99 2.93
CA ASN A 5 -26.98 27.54 2.57
C ASN A 5 -28.12 26.86 3.36
N VAL A 6 -27.98 26.75 4.67
CA VAL A 6 -29.02 26.18 5.55
C VAL A 6 -29.91 27.28 6.16
N PRO A 7 -31.21 27.00 6.38
CA PRO A 7 -32.13 27.89 7.10
C PRO A 7 -31.57 28.34 8.47
N ARG A 8 -31.92 29.56 8.89
CA ARG A 8 -31.39 30.20 10.14
C ARG A 8 -31.56 29.32 11.38
N GLU A 9 -32.65 28.56 11.40
CA GLU A 9 -33.01 27.67 12.53
C GLU A 9 -32.08 26.45 12.62
N ILE A 10 -31.51 26.01 11.52
CA ILE A 10 -30.65 24.81 11.45
C ILE A 10 -29.17 25.19 11.54
N LYS A 11 -28.85 26.47 11.35
CA LYS A 11 -27.45 26.95 11.33
C LYS A 11 -26.64 26.59 12.58
N PRO A 12 -27.17 26.73 13.84
CA PRO A 12 -26.43 26.33 15.06
C PRO A 12 -26.12 24.83 15.11
N ILE A 13 -27.02 23.99 14.57
CA ILE A 13 -26.85 22.54 14.55
C ILE A 13 -25.78 22.20 13.49
N SER A 14 -25.82 22.85 12.33
CA SER A 14 -24.80 22.66 11.28
C SER A 14 -23.40 23.09 11.76
N GLU A 15 -23.29 24.20 12.47
CA GLU A 15 -22.02 24.66 13.04
C GLU A 15 -21.51 23.69 14.13
N ALA A 16 -22.37 23.21 15.01
CA ALA A 16 -22.01 22.22 16.02
C ALA A 16 -21.54 20.90 15.41
N LEU A 17 -22.22 20.41 14.35
CA LEU A 17 -21.83 19.22 13.61
C LEU A 17 -20.48 19.41 12.89
N ASN A 18 -20.27 20.55 12.22
CA ASN A 18 -19.01 20.85 11.55
C ASN A 18 -17.85 20.95 12.56
N ASN A 19 -18.08 21.53 13.75
CA ASN A 19 -17.10 21.58 14.83
C ASN A 19 -16.79 20.18 15.39
N LEU A 20 -17.80 19.32 15.55
CA LEU A 20 -17.64 17.92 15.95
C LEU A 20 -16.83 17.13 14.92
N PHE A 21 -17.13 17.27 13.62
CA PHE A 21 -16.37 16.63 12.56
C PHE A 21 -14.92 17.14 12.54
N GLY A 22 -14.70 18.45 12.61
CA GLY A 22 -13.35 19.02 12.64
C GLY A 22 -12.54 18.57 13.86
N HIS A 23 -13.18 18.45 15.04
CA HIS A 23 -12.50 17.92 16.23
C HIS A 23 -12.17 16.43 16.09
N ASN A 24 -13.08 15.65 15.52
CA ASN A 24 -12.86 14.23 15.27
C ASN A 24 -11.71 14.01 14.28
N ASP A 25 -11.63 14.80 13.21
CA ASP A 25 -10.54 14.75 12.23
C ASP A 25 -9.18 15.01 12.90
N VAL A 26 -9.09 16.00 13.79
CA VAL A 26 -7.83 16.30 14.51
C VAL A 26 -7.42 15.15 15.45
N VAL A 27 -8.38 14.54 16.14
CA VAL A 27 -8.11 13.40 17.03
C VAL A 27 -7.64 12.19 16.22
N LEU A 28 -8.27 11.94 15.08
CA LEU A 28 -7.91 10.86 14.17
C LEU A 28 -6.51 11.06 13.56
N GLU A 29 -6.18 12.28 13.12
CA GLU A 29 -4.85 12.62 12.61
C GLU A 29 -3.75 12.44 13.68
N ARG A 30 -4.04 12.82 14.93
CA ARG A 30 -3.12 12.55 16.04
C ARG A 30 -2.89 11.06 16.26
N ALA A 31 -3.97 10.28 16.33
CA ALA A 31 -3.88 8.84 16.51
C ALA A 31 -3.08 8.18 15.36
N ARG A 32 -3.28 8.62 14.12
CA ARG A 32 -2.49 8.20 12.94
C ARG A 32 -1.00 8.48 13.11
N SER A 33 -0.68 9.72 13.46
CA SER A 33 0.72 10.14 13.67
C SER A 33 1.39 9.34 14.78
N GLU A 34 0.67 9.07 15.88
CA GLU A 34 1.19 8.26 16.99
C GLU A 34 1.44 6.81 16.57
N VAL A 35 0.52 6.17 15.84
CA VAL A 35 0.70 4.81 15.31
C VAL A 35 1.85 4.77 14.30
N GLY A 36 1.98 5.78 13.42
CA GLY A 36 3.11 5.90 12.49
C GLY A 36 4.45 6.02 13.21
N ASN A 37 4.53 6.86 14.22
CA ASN A 37 5.74 7.04 15.05
C ASN A 37 6.08 5.75 15.83
N LEU A 38 5.06 5.05 16.34
CA LEU A 38 5.24 3.78 17.03
C LEU A 38 5.79 2.71 16.07
N SER A 39 5.30 2.66 14.84
CA SER A 39 5.79 1.74 13.79
C SER A 39 7.27 1.96 13.51
N HIS A 40 7.70 3.20 13.34
CA HIS A 40 9.10 3.53 13.14
C HIS A 40 9.97 3.22 14.37
N SER A 41 9.49 3.55 15.57
CA SER A 41 10.24 3.31 16.80
C SER A 41 10.38 1.82 17.15
N LEU A 42 9.45 0.97 16.73
CA LEU A 42 9.54 -0.49 16.91
C LEU A 42 10.37 -1.18 15.83
N LYS A 43 10.33 -0.68 14.59
CA LYS A 43 11.11 -1.26 13.48
C LYS A 43 12.63 -1.22 13.75
N THR A 44 13.12 -0.14 14.35
CA THR A 44 14.54 0.03 14.65
C THR A 44 15.08 -1.01 15.63
N PRO A 45 14.51 -1.21 16.84
CA PRO A 45 15.01 -2.21 17.78
C PRO A 45 14.82 -3.64 17.25
N ILE A 46 13.73 -3.95 16.54
CA ILE A 46 13.53 -5.25 15.92
C ILE A 46 14.62 -5.54 14.89
N SER A 47 14.99 -4.56 14.05
CA SER A 47 16.07 -4.71 13.07
C SER A 47 17.44 -4.91 13.73
N ILE A 48 17.71 -4.24 14.87
CA ILE A 48 18.94 -4.42 15.63
C ILE A 48 19.01 -5.85 16.19
N ILE A 49 17.94 -6.31 16.82
CA ILE A 49 17.89 -7.67 17.39
C ILE A 49 18.04 -8.71 16.28
N LYS A 50 17.42 -8.50 15.12
CA LYS A 50 17.53 -9.37 13.94
C LYS A 50 18.94 -9.45 13.40
N ASN A 51 19.65 -8.31 13.33
CA ASN A 51 21.05 -8.26 12.92
C ASN A 51 21.97 -8.97 13.92
N GLU A 52 21.72 -8.83 15.22
CA GLU A 52 22.50 -9.53 16.24
C GLU A 52 22.22 -11.05 16.22
N ALA A 53 20.96 -11.45 16.05
CA ALA A 53 20.60 -12.84 15.89
C ALA A 53 21.26 -13.50 14.66
N GLY A 54 21.38 -12.76 13.55
CA GLY A 54 22.04 -13.23 12.33
C GLY A 54 23.56 -13.43 12.46
N LYS A 55 24.19 -12.95 13.54
CA LYS A 55 25.60 -13.21 13.85
C LYS A 55 25.81 -14.51 14.64
N LEU A 56 24.74 -15.07 15.19
CA LEU A 56 24.79 -16.34 15.91
C LEU A 56 24.77 -17.50 14.91
N SER A 57 25.29 -18.65 15.32
CA SER A 57 25.32 -19.87 14.51
C SER A 57 24.75 -21.06 15.29
N GLY A 58 24.10 -22.00 14.58
CA GLY A 58 23.51 -23.21 15.14
C GLY A 58 22.00 -23.15 15.32
N ASP A 59 21.39 -24.26 15.72
CA ASP A 59 19.92 -24.45 15.80
C ASP A 59 19.21 -23.38 16.64
N SER A 60 19.87 -22.88 17.69
CA SER A 60 19.34 -21.81 18.54
C SER A 60 19.24 -20.47 17.81
N ALA A 61 20.14 -20.19 16.85
CA ALA A 61 20.12 -18.97 16.05
C ALA A 61 18.96 -18.98 15.04
N GLU A 62 18.69 -20.12 14.42
CA GLU A 62 17.54 -20.30 13.52
C GLU A 62 16.22 -20.13 14.26
N LEU A 63 16.11 -20.72 15.45
CA LEU A 63 14.93 -20.60 16.31
C LEU A 63 14.70 -19.15 16.77
N LEU A 64 15.77 -18.44 17.14
CA LEU A 64 15.71 -17.04 17.55
C LEU A 64 15.29 -16.13 16.37
N SER A 65 15.87 -16.36 15.20
CA SER A 65 15.51 -15.61 13.97
C SER A 65 14.04 -15.81 13.61
N ALA A 66 13.54 -17.03 13.66
CA ALA A 66 12.14 -17.34 13.41
C ALA A 66 11.20 -16.66 14.43
N GLN A 67 11.58 -16.57 15.70
CA GLN A 67 10.79 -15.88 16.72
C GLN A 67 10.80 -14.35 16.51
N ILE A 68 11.92 -13.76 16.11
CA ILE A 68 12.01 -12.34 15.79
C ILE A 68 11.14 -12.01 14.59
N ASP A 69 11.17 -12.81 13.53
CA ASP A 69 10.30 -12.66 12.34
C ASP A 69 8.82 -12.79 12.71
N ASN A 70 8.50 -13.64 13.69
CA ASN A 70 7.14 -13.80 14.20
C ASN A 70 6.68 -12.54 14.98
N ILE A 71 7.53 -12.02 15.86
CA ILE A 71 7.27 -10.78 16.62
C ILE A 71 7.09 -9.60 15.66
N GLU A 72 7.98 -9.45 14.67
CA GLU A 72 7.90 -8.40 13.66
C GLU A 72 6.55 -8.44 12.94
N ARG A 73 6.12 -9.62 12.50
CA ARG A 73 4.81 -9.81 11.85
C ARG A 73 3.63 -9.45 12.74
N HIS A 74 3.64 -9.89 14.00
CA HIS A 74 2.56 -9.59 14.95
C HIS A 74 2.49 -8.10 15.27
N VAL A 75 3.62 -7.44 15.52
CA VAL A 75 3.68 -6.02 15.82
C VAL A 75 3.19 -5.19 14.64
N MET A 76 3.67 -5.48 13.42
CA MET A 76 3.23 -4.78 12.22
C MET A 76 1.74 -5.00 11.94
N SER A 77 1.24 -6.24 12.06
CA SER A 77 -0.19 -6.53 11.90
C SER A 77 -1.06 -5.79 12.92
N TYR A 78 -0.59 -5.61 14.16
CA TYR A 78 -1.33 -4.88 15.19
C TYR A 78 -1.36 -3.38 14.93
N LEU A 79 -0.24 -2.82 14.48
CA LEU A 79 -0.12 -1.40 14.11
C LEU A 79 -0.98 -1.07 12.88
N ASP A 80 -0.98 -1.96 11.88
CA ASP A 80 -1.83 -1.83 10.69
C ASP A 80 -3.32 -1.91 11.05
N SER A 81 -3.71 -2.83 11.93
CA SER A 81 -5.09 -2.94 12.41
C SER A 81 -5.53 -1.68 13.17
N ALA A 82 -4.67 -1.14 14.05
CA ALA A 82 -4.94 0.11 14.76
C ALA A 82 -5.07 1.30 13.80
N ARG A 83 -4.22 1.34 12.75
CA ARG A 83 -4.24 2.35 11.70
C ARG A 83 -5.54 2.27 10.89
N ASN A 84 -5.96 1.07 10.50
CA ASN A 84 -7.16 0.84 9.68
C ASN A 84 -8.47 1.19 10.43
N THR A 85 -8.53 0.99 11.74
CA THR A 85 -9.68 1.40 12.56
C THR A 85 -9.89 2.92 12.51
N VAL A 86 -8.81 3.69 12.32
CA VAL A 86 -8.82 5.16 12.18
C VAL A 86 -9.19 5.59 10.76
N LEU A 87 -9.04 4.72 9.77
CA LEU A 87 -9.15 5.01 8.33
C LEU A 87 -10.58 4.94 7.76
N ALA A 88 -11.54 4.42 8.51
CA ALA A 88 -12.95 4.35 8.08
C ALA A 88 -13.59 5.74 7.77
N THR A 89 -12.85 6.83 8.01
CA THR A 89 -13.32 8.23 7.86
C THR A 89 -12.87 8.91 6.55
N ASP A 90 -11.98 8.30 5.76
CA ASP A 90 -11.40 8.92 4.55
C ASP A 90 -12.29 8.92 3.28
N LYS A 91 -13.58 8.62 3.42
CA LYS A 91 -14.55 8.70 2.31
C LYS A 91 -14.81 10.16 1.94
N GLY A 92 -14.02 10.72 1.03
CA GLY A 92 -14.17 12.08 0.53
C GLY A 92 -12.86 12.73 0.06
N MET A 93 -11.73 12.11 0.33
CA MET A 93 -10.43 12.56 -0.20
C MET A 93 -10.29 12.15 -1.67
N GLN A 94 -9.71 13.03 -2.47
CA GLN A 94 -9.41 12.82 -3.89
C GLN A 94 -7.92 12.99 -4.12
N THR A 95 -7.26 11.94 -4.61
CA THR A 95 -5.82 11.93 -4.81
C THR A 95 -5.47 11.77 -6.30
N PRO A 96 -4.80 12.74 -6.94
CA PRO A 96 -4.32 12.63 -8.32
C PRO A 96 -3.25 11.53 -8.43
N ILE A 97 -3.49 10.54 -9.29
CA ILE A 97 -2.63 9.34 -9.38
C ILE A 97 -1.32 9.63 -10.08
N ALA A 98 -1.36 10.35 -11.20
CA ALA A 98 -0.17 10.66 -11.99
C ALA A 98 0.89 11.40 -11.16
N ALA A 99 0.48 12.32 -10.30
CA ALA A 99 1.37 13.06 -9.40
C ALA A 99 2.10 12.14 -8.39
N ARG A 100 1.56 10.96 -8.10
CA ARG A 100 2.16 9.98 -7.18
C ARG A 100 3.01 8.94 -7.89
N ILE A 101 2.74 8.64 -9.17
CA ILE A 101 3.48 7.65 -9.95
C ILE A 101 4.70 8.26 -10.65
N LYS A 102 4.57 9.42 -11.27
CA LYS A 102 5.65 10.06 -12.05
C LYS A 102 6.99 10.22 -11.31
N PRO A 103 7.03 10.58 -10.01
CA PRO A 103 8.29 10.72 -9.27
C PRO A 103 9.09 9.41 -9.12
N TRP A 104 8.47 8.24 -9.28
CA TRP A 104 9.13 6.96 -9.12
C TRP A 104 10.27 6.72 -10.11
N SER A 105 10.19 7.29 -11.31
CA SER A 105 11.27 7.19 -12.30
C SER A 105 12.62 7.71 -11.77
N GLN A 106 12.60 8.82 -11.03
CA GLN A 106 13.79 9.38 -10.40
C GLN A 106 14.17 8.61 -9.13
N LEU A 107 13.18 8.24 -8.31
CA LEU A 107 13.41 7.52 -7.06
C LEU A 107 14.08 6.17 -7.30
N ILE A 108 13.64 5.42 -8.30
CA ILE A 108 14.23 4.13 -8.68
C ILE A 108 15.70 4.27 -9.07
N ARG A 109 16.05 5.27 -9.89
CA ARG A 109 17.44 5.53 -10.29
C ARG A 109 18.36 5.81 -9.10
N THR A 110 17.82 6.49 -8.08
CA THR A 110 18.59 6.86 -6.88
C THR A 110 18.71 5.69 -5.89
N SER A 111 17.63 4.91 -5.73
CA SER A 111 17.57 3.83 -4.74
C SER A 111 18.19 2.51 -5.22
N TYR A 112 18.26 2.30 -6.54
CA TYR A 112 18.79 1.10 -7.16
C TYR A 112 19.88 1.41 -8.20
N PRO A 113 20.99 2.09 -7.81
CA PRO A 113 22.01 2.55 -8.76
C PRO A 113 22.73 1.41 -9.49
N ASP A 114 22.80 0.23 -8.86
CA ASP A 114 23.46 -0.97 -9.42
C ASP A 114 22.54 -1.77 -10.37
N LYS A 115 21.27 -1.38 -10.49
CA LYS A 115 20.31 -2.00 -11.41
C LYS A 115 19.92 -1.02 -12.51
N GLU A 116 20.18 -1.37 -13.75
CA GLU A 116 19.69 -0.62 -14.92
C GLU A 116 18.19 -0.87 -15.14
N ILE A 117 17.33 -0.30 -14.28
CA ILE A 117 15.88 -0.49 -14.39
C ILE A 117 15.29 0.56 -15.35
N THR A 118 14.70 0.10 -16.44
CA THR A 118 13.87 0.90 -17.32
C THR A 118 12.46 0.97 -16.76
N PHE A 119 12.10 2.12 -16.18
CA PHE A 119 10.77 2.41 -15.68
C PHE A 119 9.95 3.13 -16.75
N THR A 120 8.75 2.61 -17.04
CA THR A 120 7.78 3.21 -17.96
C THR A 120 6.42 3.31 -17.30
N GLU A 121 5.64 4.33 -17.66
CA GLU A 121 4.30 4.57 -17.11
C GLU A 121 3.30 4.97 -18.20
N GLU A 122 2.06 4.49 -18.06
CA GLU A 122 0.91 4.90 -18.86
C GLU A 122 -0.22 5.32 -17.93
N VAL A 123 -0.17 6.57 -17.48
CA VAL A 123 -1.09 7.14 -16.51
C VAL A 123 -1.60 8.50 -16.96
N SER A 124 -2.90 8.63 -17.17
CA SER A 124 -3.52 9.91 -17.52
C SER A 124 -3.59 10.84 -16.32
N ASP A 125 -3.35 12.14 -16.55
CA ASP A 125 -3.34 13.18 -15.51
C ASP A 125 -4.72 13.45 -14.91
N ASP A 126 -5.80 13.06 -15.58
CA ASP A 126 -7.19 13.23 -15.15
C ASP A 126 -7.69 12.15 -14.19
N LEU A 127 -6.87 11.12 -13.90
CA LEU A 127 -7.26 10.01 -13.02
C LEU A 127 -7.11 10.38 -11.54
N ILE A 128 -8.18 10.17 -10.80
CA ILE A 128 -8.29 10.45 -9.38
C ILE A 128 -8.63 9.16 -8.61
N PHE A 129 -7.88 8.87 -7.57
CA PHE A 129 -8.24 7.90 -6.55
C PHE A 129 -9.16 8.55 -5.52
N ASN A 130 -10.35 7.95 -5.28
CA ASN A 130 -11.29 8.41 -4.27
C ASN A 130 -10.88 7.87 -2.88
N GLY A 131 -9.76 8.35 -2.38
CA GLY A 131 -9.17 7.92 -1.12
C GLY A 131 -7.94 8.72 -0.73
N SER A 132 -7.35 8.32 0.40
CA SER A 132 -6.22 8.99 1.02
C SER A 132 -4.94 8.89 0.19
N GLN A 133 -4.23 10.02 0.06
CA GLN A 133 -2.90 10.07 -0.54
C GLN A 133 -1.93 9.09 0.12
N MET A 134 -1.96 8.99 1.44
CA MET A 134 -1.09 8.10 2.20
C MET A 134 -1.30 6.63 1.81
N HIS A 135 -2.57 6.20 1.66
CA HIS A 135 -2.88 4.84 1.22
C HIS A 135 -2.42 4.57 -0.21
N LEU A 136 -2.59 5.54 -1.10
CA LEU A 136 -2.05 5.41 -2.45
C LEU A 136 -0.52 5.30 -2.45
N ASP A 137 0.16 6.09 -1.62
CA ASP A 137 1.61 6.03 -1.46
C ASP A 137 2.07 4.68 -0.89
N ASP A 138 1.39 4.16 0.13
CA ASP A 138 1.68 2.83 0.71
C ASP A 138 1.49 1.71 -0.34
N ILE A 139 0.43 1.77 -1.15
CA ILE A 139 0.19 0.83 -2.25
C ILE A 139 1.32 0.89 -3.27
N LEU A 140 1.61 2.08 -3.80
CA LEU A 140 2.61 2.28 -4.83
C LEU A 140 3.99 1.86 -4.33
N GLN A 141 4.36 2.24 -3.11
CA GLN A 141 5.63 1.87 -2.51
C GLN A 141 5.77 0.34 -2.46
N ASN A 142 4.80 -0.37 -1.88
CA ASN A 142 4.90 -1.82 -1.74
C ASN A 142 4.93 -2.55 -3.09
N LEU A 143 4.13 -2.12 -4.07
CA LEU A 143 4.11 -2.74 -5.40
C LEU A 143 5.38 -2.45 -6.20
N ILE A 144 5.83 -1.18 -6.24
CA ILE A 144 6.98 -0.77 -7.03
C ILE A 144 8.28 -1.28 -6.41
N GLU A 145 8.46 -1.20 -5.08
CA GLU A 145 9.64 -1.77 -4.42
C GLU A 145 9.72 -3.29 -4.62
N ASN A 146 8.57 -3.99 -4.57
CA ASN A 146 8.52 -5.41 -4.87
C ASN A 146 8.95 -5.69 -6.31
N ALA A 147 8.43 -4.94 -7.28
CA ALA A 147 8.81 -5.06 -8.68
C ALA A 147 10.29 -4.73 -8.90
N CYS A 148 10.84 -3.65 -8.30
CA CYS A 148 12.26 -3.31 -8.37
C CYS A 148 13.17 -4.41 -7.79
N LYS A 149 12.71 -5.08 -6.74
CA LYS A 149 13.46 -6.17 -6.11
C LYS A 149 13.59 -7.36 -7.04
N TRP A 150 12.53 -7.75 -7.74
CA TRP A 150 12.45 -8.98 -8.51
C TRP A 150 12.67 -8.82 -10.00
N CYS A 151 12.49 -7.61 -10.57
CA CYS A 151 12.73 -7.39 -12.00
C CYS A 151 14.18 -7.64 -12.37
N LYS A 152 14.38 -7.99 -13.63
CA LYS A 152 15.71 -8.03 -14.26
C LYS A 152 16.14 -6.63 -14.69
N SER A 153 15.30 -5.96 -15.47
CA SER A 153 15.62 -4.64 -16.06
C SER A 153 14.40 -3.79 -16.42
N ARG A 154 13.16 -4.32 -16.39
CA ARG A 154 11.98 -3.59 -16.87
C ARG A 154 10.86 -3.59 -15.83
N LEU A 155 10.29 -2.42 -15.65
CA LEU A 155 9.14 -2.17 -14.80
C LEU A 155 8.17 -1.24 -15.52
N HIS A 156 6.89 -1.62 -15.57
CA HIS A 156 5.84 -0.86 -16.23
C HIS A 156 4.66 -0.65 -15.29
N VAL A 157 4.18 0.60 -15.22
CA VAL A 157 3.03 0.98 -14.38
C VAL A 157 1.94 1.55 -15.26
N THR A 158 0.74 0.99 -15.18
CA THR A 158 -0.44 1.51 -15.87
C THR A 158 -1.53 1.88 -14.88
N ALA A 159 -2.29 2.91 -15.19
CA ALA A 159 -3.53 3.23 -14.49
C ALA A 159 -4.65 3.53 -15.48
N SER A 160 -5.82 2.94 -15.25
CA SER A 160 -7.00 3.11 -16.09
C SER A 160 -8.28 3.13 -15.26
N LEU A 161 -9.30 3.84 -15.74
CA LEU A 161 -10.62 3.88 -15.13
C LEU A 161 -11.60 3.11 -15.99
N ARG A 162 -12.36 2.22 -15.36
CA ARG A 162 -13.44 1.44 -16.00
C ARG A 162 -14.74 1.61 -15.21
N PRO A 163 -15.92 1.49 -15.83
CA PRO A 163 -17.16 1.38 -15.08
C PRO A 163 -17.14 0.12 -14.21
N HIS A 164 -17.56 0.24 -12.96
CA HIS A 164 -17.71 -0.95 -12.10
C HIS A 164 -18.89 -1.79 -12.63
N PRO A 165 -18.74 -3.12 -12.81
CA PRO A 165 -19.72 -3.96 -13.49
C PRO A 165 -21.07 -4.02 -12.77
N VAL A 166 -21.13 -3.75 -11.47
CA VAL A 166 -22.36 -3.83 -10.66
C VAL A 166 -22.94 -2.45 -10.33
N THR A 167 -22.09 -1.50 -9.87
CA THR A 167 -22.56 -0.19 -9.40
C THR A 167 -22.54 0.88 -10.49
N GLY A 168 -21.78 0.68 -11.57
CA GLY A 168 -21.56 1.67 -12.62
C GLY A 168 -20.60 2.79 -12.22
N ASP A 169 -20.18 2.85 -10.95
CA ASP A 169 -19.17 3.81 -10.46
C ASP A 169 -17.81 3.58 -11.12
N GLY A 170 -16.96 4.57 -11.07
CA GLY A 170 -15.61 4.46 -11.60
C GLY A 170 -14.77 3.48 -10.78
N GLN A 171 -14.28 2.42 -11.41
CA GLN A 171 -13.29 1.50 -10.85
C GLN A 171 -11.93 1.82 -11.45
N LEU A 172 -11.05 2.35 -10.62
CA LEU A 172 -9.66 2.60 -10.95
C LEU A 172 -8.90 1.29 -10.88
N SER A 173 -8.15 0.98 -11.93
CA SER A 173 -7.23 -0.16 -11.96
C SER A 173 -5.80 0.37 -12.08
N ILE A 174 -4.94 0.07 -11.09
CA ILE A 174 -3.49 0.30 -11.15
C ILE A 174 -2.83 -1.05 -11.32
N THR A 175 -1.92 -1.15 -12.28
CA THR A 175 -1.17 -2.39 -12.55
C THR A 175 0.31 -2.09 -12.55
N VAL A 176 1.08 -2.89 -11.83
CA VAL A 176 2.55 -2.85 -11.82
C VAL A 176 3.05 -4.17 -12.39
N GLU A 177 3.84 -4.09 -13.46
CA GLU A 177 4.38 -5.24 -14.19
C GLU A 177 5.90 -5.22 -14.16
N ASP A 178 6.52 -6.40 -14.01
CA ASP A 178 7.96 -6.59 -14.05
C ASP A 178 8.36 -7.69 -15.04
N ASP A 179 9.65 -7.79 -15.33
CA ASP A 179 10.28 -8.83 -16.16
C ASP A 179 11.07 -9.86 -15.33
N GLY A 180 10.71 -10.02 -14.06
CA GLY A 180 11.34 -10.97 -13.14
C GLY A 180 10.94 -12.42 -13.37
N PRO A 181 11.17 -13.30 -12.38
CA PRO A 181 10.82 -14.72 -12.50
C PRO A 181 9.30 -14.97 -12.41
N GLY A 182 8.51 -13.98 -11.95
CA GLY A 182 7.08 -14.15 -11.69
C GLY A 182 6.79 -15.05 -10.50
N ILE A 183 5.50 -15.41 -10.34
CA ILE A 183 5.02 -16.33 -9.31
C ILE A 183 4.19 -17.43 -9.99
N PRO A 184 4.48 -18.73 -9.76
CA PRO A 184 3.68 -19.83 -10.28
C PRO A 184 2.19 -19.67 -9.95
N SER A 185 1.30 -20.04 -10.87
CA SER A 185 -0.15 -19.82 -10.75
C SER A 185 -0.73 -20.42 -9.47
N GLU A 186 -0.29 -21.62 -9.10
CA GLU A 186 -0.71 -22.34 -7.90
C GLU A 186 -0.29 -21.64 -6.60
N MET A 187 0.78 -20.85 -6.63
CA MET A 187 1.29 -20.14 -5.46
C MET A 187 0.72 -18.72 -5.31
N ARG A 188 0.12 -18.14 -6.35
CA ARG A 188 -0.36 -16.73 -6.32
C ARG A 188 -1.38 -16.49 -5.23
N LYS A 189 -2.39 -17.37 -5.11
CA LYS A 189 -3.39 -17.30 -4.03
C LYS A 189 -2.74 -17.37 -2.64
N TYR A 190 -1.81 -18.29 -2.47
CA TYR A 190 -1.11 -18.49 -1.20
C TYR A 190 -0.28 -17.28 -0.78
N VAL A 191 0.40 -16.63 -1.74
CA VAL A 191 1.19 -15.42 -1.51
C VAL A 191 0.30 -14.23 -1.12
N VAL A 192 -0.87 -14.11 -1.75
CA VAL A 192 -1.84 -13.03 -1.45
C VAL A 192 -2.54 -13.26 -0.10
N GLU A 193 -2.97 -14.49 0.21
CA GLU A 193 -3.80 -14.77 1.39
C GLU A 193 -3.05 -14.79 2.72
N ARG A 194 -1.75 -15.09 2.73
CA ARG A 194 -0.98 -15.30 3.97
C ARG A 194 0.24 -14.41 4.19
N GLY A 195 0.56 -13.49 3.25
CA GLY A 195 1.81 -12.74 3.34
C GLY A 195 3.05 -13.65 3.37
N ASN A 196 2.93 -14.88 2.89
CA ASN A 196 4.00 -15.87 2.91
C ASN A 196 4.98 -15.63 1.76
N ARG A 197 6.26 -15.84 2.04
CA ARG A 197 7.32 -15.77 1.03
C ARG A 197 7.27 -17.00 0.14
N GLY A 198 7.29 -16.79 -1.17
CA GLY A 198 7.56 -17.86 -2.13
C GLY A 198 9.04 -18.27 -2.17
N ASP A 199 9.95 -17.44 -1.62
CA ASP A 199 11.40 -17.70 -1.57
C ASP A 199 11.99 -17.16 -0.26
N GLU A 200 12.56 -18.06 0.57
CA GLU A 200 13.18 -17.73 1.86
C GLU A 200 14.56 -17.09 1.74
N LYS A 201 15.18 -17.15 0.54
CA LYS A 201 16.57 -16.70 0.34
C LYS A 201 16.71 -15.19 0.09
N THR A 202 15.62 -14.49 -0.23
CA THR A 202 15.68 -13.08 -0.59
C THR A 202 15.23 -12.17 0.57
N PRO A 203 16.00 -11.12 0.96
CA PRO A 203 15.64 -10.23 2.07
C PRO A 203 14.31 -9.50 1.82
N GLY A 204 13.43 -9.47 2.81
CA GLY A 204 12.14 -8.77 2.75
C GLY A 204 11.14 -9.37 3.75
N SER A 205 10.20 -8.58 4.28
CA SER A 205 9.21 -9.04 5.28
C SER A 205 8.14 -9.98 4.72
N GLY A 206 7.93 -10.00 3.38
CA GLY A 206 6.82 -10.72 2.75
C GLY A 206 5.45 -10.07 2.97
N LEU A 207 5.39 -8.94 3.68
CA LEU A 207 4.15 -8.27 4.09
C LEU A 207 3.61 -7.27 3.06
N GLY A 208 4.43 -6.84 2.09
CA GLY A 208 4.07 -5.77 1.16
C GLY A 208 2.77 -6.03 0.38
N LEU A 209 2.62 -7.24 -0.16
CA LEU A 209 1.41 -7.62 -0.90
C LEU A 209 0.19 -7.78 0.00
N ASP A 210 0.37 -8.23 1.26
CA ASP A 210 -0.73 -8.29 2.24
C ASP A 210 -1.21 -6.89 2.65
N ILE A 211 -0.28 -5.92 2.81
CA ILE A 211 -0.62 -4.51 3.05
C ILE A 211 -1.47 -3.97 1.90
N VAL A 212 -1.02 -4.16 0.65
CA VAL A 212 -1.74 -3.72 -0.55
C VAL A 212 -3.14 -4.35 -0.60
N ARG A 213 -3.25 -5.66 -0.37
CA ARG A 213 -4.53 -6.38 -0.36
C ARG A 213 -5.50 -5.83 0.70
N ARG A 214 -5.00 -5.55 1.91
CA ARG A 214 -5.84 -4.99 2.99
C ARG A 214 -6.33 -3.59 2.63
N ILE A 215 -5.44 -2.71 2.18
CA ILE A 215 -5.84 -1.36 1.76
C ILE A 215 -6.87 -1.45 0.64
N ALA A 216 -6.67 -2.33 -0.36
CA ALA A 216 -7.67 -2.54 -1.41
C ALA A 216 -9.03 -2.92 -0.85
N ALA A 217 -9.07 -3.91 0.05
CA ALA A 217 -10.31 -4.38 0.68
C ALA A 217 -11.01 -3.29 1.51
N ASP A 218 -10.27 -2.44 2.22
CA ASP A 218 -10.82 -1.31 2.99
C ASP A 218 -11.56 -0.29 2.11
N TYR A 219 -11.15 -0.18 0.84
CA TYR A 219 -11.82 0.63 -0.19
C TYR A 219 -12.85 -0.14 -1.02
N GLY A 220 -13.16 -1.39 -0.66
CA GLY A 220 -14.08 -2.25 -1.40
C GLY A 220 -13.54 -2.73 -2.74
N GLY A 221 -12.23 -2.63 -2.92
CA GLY A 221 -11.51 -3.12 -4.09
C GLY A 221 -10.88 -4.50 -3.86
N GLU A 222 -10.06 -4.92 -4.81
CA GLU A 222 -9.39 -6.21 -4.78
C GLU A 222 -7.99 -6.15 -5.38
N MET A 223 -7.16 -7.13 -5.05
CA MET A 223 -5.83 -7.30 -5.61
C MET A 223 -5.75 -8.64 -6.36
N GLU A 224 -5.20 -8.60 -7.56
CA GLU A 224 -5.01 -9.75 -8.43
C GLU A 224 -3.54 -9.88 -8.86
N LEU A 225 -3.01 -11.11 -8.84
CA LEU A 225 -1.69 -11.45 -9.36
C LEU A 225 -1.83 -12.31 -10.62
N SER A 226 -1.13 -11.90 -11.68
CA SER A 226 -1.10 -12.63 -12.95
C SER A 226 0.29 -12.66 -13.57
N SER A 227 0.45 -13.32 -14.70
CA SER A 227 1.69 -13.23 -15.47
C SER A 227 1.76 -11.88 -16.17
N SER A 228 2.93 -11.24 -16.14
CA SER A 228 3.20 -10.00 -16.86
C SER A 228 3.46 -10.27 -18.34
N ASN A 229 3.07 -9.32 -19.19
CA ASN A 229 3.46 -9.29 -20.59
C ASN A 229 4.97 -9.07 -20.79
N LEU A 230 5.66 -8.56 -19.76
CA LEU A 230 7.12 -8.42 -19.75
C LEU A 230 7.83 -9.74 -19.41
N GLY A 231 7.10 -10.75 -18.95
CA GLY A 231 7.61 -12.08 -18.64
C GLY A 231 7.71 -12.42 -17.15
N GLY A 232 7.43 -11.46 -16.25
CA GLY A 232 7.47 -11.63 -14.81
C GLY A 232 6.08 -11.63 -14.15
N LEU A 233 5.93 -10.83 -13.08
CA LEU A 233 4.69 -10.66 -12.32
C LEU A 233 3.93 -9.43 -12.78
N SER A 234 2.61 -9.56 -12.88
CA SER A 234 1.66 -8.46 -13.00
C SER A 234 0.82 -8.41 -11.72
N ALA A 235 0.97 -7.35 -10.96
CA ALA A 235 0.17 -7.07 -9.77
C ALA A 235 -0.84 -5.96 -10.09
N ARG A 236 -2.13 -6.30 -10.09
CA ARG A 236 -3.24 -5.38 -10.35
C ARG A 236 -4.00 -5.12 -9.08
N ILE A 237 -4.33 -3.86 -8.85
CA ILE A 237 -5.21 -3.44 -7.77
C ILE A 237 -6.39 -2.66 -8.34
N SER A 238 -7.59 -2.93 -7.80
CA SER A 238 -8.82 -2.22 -8.11
C SER A 238 -9.22 -1.34 -6.94
N LEU A 239 -9.55 -0.08 -7.19
CA LEU A 239 -9.87 0.94 -6.18
C LEU A 239 -11.02 1.82 -6.69
N PRO A 240 -11.76 2.54 -5.81
CA PRO A 240 -12.71 3.54 -6.26
C PRO A 240 -11.97 4.74 -6.88
N GLY A 241 -12.45 5.23 -8.02
CA GLY A 241 -11.83 6.36 -8.69
C GLY A 241 -12.76 7.11 -9.62
N THR A 242 -12.30 8.28 -10.05
CA THR A 242 -13.03 9.17 -10.97
C THR A 242 -12.07 9.82 -11.96
N ARG A 243 -12.61 10.55 -12.90
CA ARG A 243 -11.88 11.52 -13.75
C ARG A 243 -12.32 12.93 -13.43
N ILE A 244 -11.38 13.89 -13.51
CA ILE A 244 -11.65 15.34 -13.48
C ILE A 244 -11.68 15.91 -14.89
#